data_4b15e8e9cfbf72dfd15fa67c25ad9a8a
#
_entry.id   4b15e8e9cfbf72dfd15fa67c25ad9a8a
#
_cell.length_a   1.000
_cell.length_b   1.000
_cell.length_c   1.000
_cell.angle_alpha   90.00
_cell.angle_beta   90.00
_cell.angle_gamma   90.00
#
_symmetry.space_group_name_H-M   'P 1'
#
loop_
_entity.id
_entity.type
_entity.pdbx_description
1 polymer ?
#
loop_
_entity_poly.entity_id
_entity_poly.type
_entity_poly.pdbx_seq_one_letter_code
_entity_poly.pdbx_strand_id
1 'polypeptide(L)'
;MPKYYYPPEWYAELKQRNNIVSVVSSYITLNRKGRQYWACCPFHHEKTPSFTVNEEGQYYHCFGCGVGGNVVDFVIQMESCDRERAIEILAQKAGMKM
;
A
#
# COMPACT_ATOMS: atom_id res chain seq x y z
N MET A 1 -4.61 7.94 -21.01
CA MET A 1 -4.35 6.55 -21.40
C MET A 1 -3.15 6.02 -20.64
N PRO A 2 -3.25 4.85 -20.01
CA PRO A 2 -2.07 4.26 -19.40
C PRO A 2 -1.06 3.86 -20.49
N LYS A 3 0.21 4.00 -20.15
CA LYS A 3 1.30 3.67 -21.05
C LYS A 3 1.39 2.16 -21.32
N TYR A 4 1.00 1.36 -20.33
CA TYR A 4 1.03 -0.09 -20.41
C TYR A 4 -0.34 -0.66 -20.12
N TYR A 5 -0.64 -1.78 -20.74
CA TYR A 5 -1.85 -2.52 -20.45
C TYR A 5 -1.52 -3.65 -19.47
N TYR A 6 -2.31 -3.73 -18.41
CA TYR A 6 -2.13 -4.78 -17.39
C TYR A 6 -3.38 -5.64 -17.36
N PRO A 7 -3.29 -6.92 -17.78
CA PRO A 7 -4.45 -7.82 -17.66
C PRO A 7 -4.90 -7.96 -16.21
N PRO A 8 -6.19 -8.19 -15.97
CA PRO A 8 -6.68 -8.33 -14.59
C PRO A 8 -5.95 -9.41 -13.79
N GLU A 9 -5.57 -10.53 -14.42
CA GLU A 9 -4.85 -11.60 -13.75
C GLU A 9 -3.45 -11.14 -13.32
N TRP A 10 -2.78 -10.37 -14.15
CA TRP A 10 -1.46 -9.84 -13.85
C TRP A 10 -1.54 -8.87 -12.66
N TYR A 11 -2.53 -8.01 -12.68
CA TYR A 11 -2.74 -7.02 -11.62
C TYR A 11 -3.09 -7.71 -10.29
N ALA A 12 -3.92 -8.75 -10.35
CA ALA A 12 -4.25 -9.52 -9.17
C ALA A 12 -3.02 -10.21 -8.57
N GLU A 13 -2.17 -10.77 -9.44
CA GLU A 13 -0.93 -11.40 -8.99
C GLU A 13 0.02 -10.37 -8.38
N LEU A 14 0.09 -9.18 -8.97
CA LEU A 14 0.91 -8.10 -8.43
C LEU A 14 0.53 -7.80 -6.99
N LYS A 15 -0.77 -7.64 -6.73
CA LYS A 15 -1.25 -7.36 -5.37
C LYS A 15 -1.02 -8.56 -4.45
N GLN A 16 -1.18 -9.77 -4.96
CA GLN A 16 -1.00 -10.99 -4.18
C GLN A 16 0.46 -11.17 -3.75
N ARG A 17 1.40 -10.84 -4.62
CA ARG A 17 2.83 -10.93 -4.32
C ARG A 17 3.33 -9.78 -3.46
N ASN A 18 2.55 -8.72 -3.33
CA ASN A 18 2.90 -7.55 -2.54
C ASN A 18 1.93 -7.44 -1.36
N ASN A 19 2.17 -8.24 -0.31
CA ASN A 19 1.38 -8.16 0.91
C ASN A 19 1.45 -6.74 1.44
N ILE A 20 0.28 -6.13 1.72
CA ILE A 20 0.23 -4.73 2.12
C ILE A 20 1.00 -4.47 3.41
N VAL A 21 0.97 -5.41 4.36
CA VAL A 21 1.71 -5.24 5.61
C VAL A 21 3.21 -5.19 5.33
N SER A 22 3.71 -6.07 4.46
CA SER A 22 5.12 -6.08 4.09
C SER A 22 5.54 -4.80 3.40
N VAL A 23 4.73 -4.32 2.47
CA VAL A 23 5.05 -3.10 1.72
C VAL A 23 5.02 -1.89 2.64
N VAL A 24 3.97 -1.74 3.45
CA VAL A 24 3.86 -0.60 4.37
C VAL A 24 5.00 -0.63 5.40
N SER A 25 5.35 -1.82 5.90
CA SER A 25 6.42 -1.97 6.88
C SER A 25 7.78 -1.55 6.32
N SER A 26 7.95 -1.58 5.01
CA SER A 26 9.20 -1.13 4.40
C SER A 26 9.34 0.39 4.40
N TYR A 27 8.25 1.12 4.66
CA TYR A 27 8.25 2.58 4.72
C TYR A 27 8.11 3.11 6.15
N ILE A 28 7.28 2.47 6.97
CA ILE A 28 7.00 2.94 8.34
C ILE A 28 6.97 1.75 9.28
N THR A 29 7.08 2.03 10.59
CA THR A 29 7.00 1.00 11.61
C THR A 29 5.53 0.74 11.96
N LEU A 30 5.11 -0.53 11.86
CA LEU A 30 3.77 -0.94 12.23
C LEU A 30 3.78 -1.71 13.55
N ASN A 31 2.74 -1.50 14.35
CA ASN A 31 2.55 -2.19 15.62
C ASN A 31 1.28 -3.02 15.53
N ARG A 32 1.41 -4.33 15.71
CA ARG A 32 0.26 -5.23 15.63
C ARG A 32 -0.56 -5.16 16.91
N LYS A 33 -1.88 -5.00 16.74
CA LYS A 33 -2.84 -5.08 17.83
C LYS A 33 -4.03 -5.90 17.35
N GLY A 34 -4.15 -7.13 17.86
CA GLY A 34 -5.19 -8.04 17.41
C GLY A 34 -4.99 -8.41 15.95
N ARG A 35 -6.00 -8.15 15.13
CA ARG A 35 -5.96 -8.50 13.71
C ARG A 35 -5.51 -7.33 12.82
N GLN A 36 -5.17 -6.21 13.41
CA GLN A 36 -4.79 -5.04 12.65
C GLN A 36 -3.43 -4.53 13.06
N TYR A 37 -2.82 -3.78 12.16
CA TYR A 37 -1.56 -3.11 12.41
C TYR A 37 -1.82 -1.61 12.51
N TRP A 38 -1.16 -0.95 13.46
CA TRP A 38 -1.38 0.45 13.76
C TRP A 38 -0.08 1.24 13.65
N ALA A 39 -0.20 2.50 13.26
CA ALA A 39 0.93 3.43 13.18
C ALA A 39 0.42 4.85 13.18
N CYS A 40 1.34 5.80 13.35
CA CYS A 40 1.04 7.20 13.07
C CYS A 40 0.98 7.36 11.57
N CYS A 41 0.00 8.12 11.08
CA CYS A 41 -0.21 8.26 9.65
C CYS A 41 0.98 8.94 8.98
N PRO A 42 1.56 8.35 7.92
CA PRO A 42 2.70 8.96 7.23
C PRO A 42 2.29 10.11 6.32
N PHE A 43 1.00 10.29 6.06
CA PHE A 43 0.49 11.29 5.11
C PHE A 43 0.12 12.60 5.78
N HIS A 44 -0.01 12.59 7.10
CA HIS A 44 -0.20 13.82 7.88
C HIS A 44 0.51 13.58 9.22
N HIS A 45 1.22 14.57 9.70
CA HIS A 45 2.09 14.43 10.87
C HIS A 45 1.28 14.40 12.16
N GLU A 46 0.69 13.25 12.46
CA GLU A 46 -0.09 13.06 13.65
C GLU A 46 0.69 12.23 14.66
N LYS A 47 0.58 12.60 15.94
CA LYS A 47 1.28 11.89 17.01
C LYS A 47 0.50 10.70 17.56
N THR A 48 -0.80 10.67 17.28
CA THR A 48 -1.68 9.60 17.74
C THR A 48 -1.76 8.50 16.69
N PRO A 49 -1.63 7.21 17.08
CA PRO A 49 -1.77 6.12 16.13
C PRO A 49 -3.20 6.04 15.59
N SER A 50 -3.41 6.52 14.40
CA SER A 50 -4.73 6.54 13.75
C SER A 50 -4.71 5.85 12.39
N PHE A 51 -3.54 5.41 11.92
CA PHE A 51 -3.37 4.73 10.64
C PHE A 51 -3.41 3.23 10.88
N THR A 52 -4.26 2.53 10.13
CA THR A 52 -4.42 1.08 10.28
C THR A 52 -4.16 0.36 8.97
N VAL A 53 -3.63 -0.87 9.07
CA VAL A 53 -3.47 -1.77 7.93
C VAL A 53 -4.17 -3.07 8.27
N ASN A 54 -5.07 -3.50 7.40
CA ASN A 54 -5.80 -4.75 7.53
C ASN A 54 -5.19 -5.77 6.57
N GLU A 55 -4.48 -6.76 7.12
CA GLU A 55 -3.81 -7.76 6.31
C GLU A 55 -4.79 -8.68 5.61
N GLU A 56 -5.85 -9.07 6.28
CA GLU A 56 -6.85 -9.97 5.72
C GLU A 56 -7.54 -9.35 4.50
N GLY A 57 -7.91 -8.08 4.61
CA GLY A 57 -8.56 -7.36 3.51
C GLY A 57 -7.60 -6.71 2.54
N GLN A 58 -6.31 -6.68 2.87
CA GLN A 58 -5.27 -6.04 2.05
C GLN A 58 -5.59 -4.58 1.73
N TYR A 59 -5.94 -3.82 2.79
CA TYR A 59 -6.21 -2.40 2.66
C TYR A 59 -5.67 -1.64 3.86
N TYR A 60 -5.54 -0.33 3.70
CA TYR A 60 -5.18 0.56 4.81
C TYR A 60 -6.25 1.64 4.96
N HIS A 61 -6.31 2.23 6.14
CA HIS A 61 -7.24 3.32 6.41
C HIS A 61 -6.70 4.17 7.55
N CYS A 62 -6.78 5.48 7.42
CA CYS A 62 -6.44 6.40 8.49
C CYS A 62 -7.70 7.04 9.05
N PHE A 63 -7.97 6.80 10.34
CA PHE A 63 -9.14 7.37 11.00
C PHE A 63 -8.98 8.87 11.28
N GLY A 64 -7.75 9.39 11.17
CA GLY A 64 -7.50 10.81 11.39
C GLY A 64 -7.80 11.67 10.17
N CYS A 65 -7.37 11.24 8.99
CA CYS A 65 -7.55 12.04 7.78
C CYS A 65 -8.45 11.38 6.73
N GLY A 66 -8.88 10.14 6.96
CA GLY A 66 -9.81 9.47 6.05
C GLY A 66 -9.20 8.84 4.83
N VAL A 67 -7.87 8.93 4.64
CA VAL A 67 -7.21 8.32 3.50
C VAL A 67 -7.24 6.80 3.62
N GLY A 68 -7.37 6.10 2.49
CA GLY A 68 -7.40 4.65 2.49
C GLY A 68 -7.31 4.09 1.09
N GLY A 69 -7.10 2.78 1.01
CA GLY A 69 -7.01 2.10 -0.27
C GLY A 69 -6.22 0.80 -0.18
N ASN A 70 -5.79 0.30 -1.33
CA ASN A 70 -5.00 -0.92 -1.42
C ASN A 70 -3.50 -0.61 -1.46
N VAL A 71 -2.67 -1.65 -1.69
CA VAL A 71 -1.22 -1.49 -1.69
C VAL A 71 -0.74 -0.54 -2.79
N VAL A 72 -1.42 -0.52 -3.93
CA VAL A 72 -1.06 0.40 -5.03
C VAL A 72 -1.35 1.84 -4.62
N ASP A 73 -2.51 2.07 -4.01
CA ASP A 73 -2.88 3.42 -3.54
C ASP A 73 -1.89 3.91 -2.49
N PHE A 74 -1.40 3.02 -1.63
CA PHE A 74 -0.42 3.37 -0.62
C PHE A 74 0.88 3.86 -1.26
N VAL A 75 1.39 3.14 -2.26
CA VAL A 75 2.64 3.51 -2.93
C VAL A 75 2.48 4.83 -3.67
N ILE A 76 1.32 5.05 -4.32
CA ILE A 76 1.04 6.32 -4.98
C ILE A 76 1.21 7.48 -4.00
N GLN A 77 0.65 7.34 -2.81
CA GLN A 77 0.70 8.39 -1.79
C GLN A 77 2.11 8.54 -1.20
N MET A 78 2.76 7.44 -0.88
CA MET A 78 4.08 7.48 -0.24
C MET A 78 5.17 8.02 -1.17
N GLU A 79 5.13 7.63 -2.44
CA GLU A 79 6.15 8.03 -3.40
C GLU A 79 5.76 9.29 -4.17
N SER A 80 4.57 9.82 -3.93
CA SER A 80 4.05 10.98 -4.64
C SER A 80 4.16 10.79 -6.15
N CYS A 81 3.72 9.63 -6.62
CA CYS A 81 3.85 9.25 -8.02
C CYS A 81 2.48 8.90 -8.61
N ASP A 82 2.45 8.63 -9.91
CA ASP A 82 1.23 8.19 -10.56
C ASP A 82 1.06 6.68 -10.41
N ARG A 83 -0.09 6.19 -10.88
CA ARG A 83 -0.43 4.78 -10.75
C ARG A 83 0.54 3.88 -11.51
N GLU A 84 0.98 4.30 -12.69
CA GLU A 84 1.91 3.50 -13.49
C GLU A 84 3.25 3.33 -12.77
N ARG A 85 3.75 4.40 -12.18
CA ARG A 85 5.01 4.33 -11.44
C ARG A 85 4.87 3.45 -10.20
N ALA A 86 3.73 3.53 -9.51
CA ALA A 86 3.48 2.69 -8.34
C ALA A 86 3.46 1.21 -8.74
N ILE A 87 2.83 0.89 -9.87
CA ILE A 87 2.80 -0.49 -10.37
C ILE A 87 4.20 -0.97 -10.72
N GLU A 88 5.02 -0.11 -11.34
CA GLU A 88 6.42 -0.45 -11.64
C GLU A 88 7.20 -0.78 -10.37
N ILE A 89 7.06 0.06 -9.34
CA ILE A 89 7.75 -0.14 -8.06
C ILE A 89 7.36 -1.48 -7.46
N LEU A 90 6.08 -1.78 -7.44
CA LEU A 90 5.58 -3.03 -6.87
C LEU A 90 5.98 -4.24 -7.71
N ALA A 91 6.00 -4.11 -9.04
CA ALA A 91 6.44 -5.20 -9.91
C ALA A 91 7.91 -5.51 -9.66
N GLN A 92 8.75 -4.50 -9.49
CA GLN A 92 10.16 -4.70 -9.17
C GLN A 92 10.33 -5.40 -7.83
N LYS A 93 9.55 -5.01 -6.82
CA LYS A 93 9.61 -5.66 -5.50
C LYS A 93 9.19 -7.12 -5.58
N ALA A 94 8.27 -7.45 -6.46
CA ALA A 94 7.75 -8.81 -6.61
C ALA A 94 8.54 -9.65 -7.62
N GLY A 95 9.50 -9.05 -8.32
CA GLY A 95 10.24 -9.74 -9.36
C GLY A 95 9.39 -10.07 -10.59
N MET A 96 8.34 -9.30 -10.84
CA MET A 96 7.45 -9.52 -11.97
C MET A 96 7.90 -8.70 -13.17
N LYS A 97 7.73 -9.29 -14.35
CA LYS A 97 8.02 -8.60 -15.60
C LYS A 97 6.80 -7.78 -16.03
N MET A 98 7.09 -6.63 -16.56
CA MET A 98 6.05 -5.73 -17.06
C MET A 98 5.86 -5.88 -18.57
#